data_2b00fddad816b3ddb77b584de19a4e70
#
_entry.id   2b00fddad816b3ddb77b584de19a4e70
#
_cell.length_a   1.000
_cell.length_b   1.000
_cell.length_c   1.000
_cell.angle_alpha   90.00
_cell.angle_beta   90.00
_cell.angle_gamma   90.00
#
_symmetry.space_group_name_H-M   'P 1'
#
loop_
_entity.id
_entity.type
_entity.pdbx_description
1 polymer ?
#
loop_
_entity_poly.entity_id
_entity_poly.type
_entity_poly.pdbx_seq_one_letter_code
_entity_poly.pdbx_strand_id
1 'polypeptide(L)'
;ICGSMVFPSKLFNSLNMDYSIPDTIEQFYYDQLKYYGYFIDLNQYNSMSVQDLFLRWLTLPKMNGLFNKISILLVLIVPILLYKFQNKKEYWSLYFLMLIQLILLFATSPQYRFFMNFIFFFSLFCLTLFIKRKKPIYFLLQLSLFASLIVVFLPVNLNRFSNYKFMMEISNFSSTNIIFPHKNTKFDTPFETIKKGNLIYNSPIKNDFFWSSGDGNLPSVNKEQIEYFEKYFHIITNSLAIKITTCS
;
A
#
# COMPACT_ATOMS: atom_id res chain seq x y z
N ILE A 1 11.56 -10.53 9.94
CA ILE A 1 10.71 -10.13 11.08
C ILE A 1 11.42 -8.98 11.76
N CYS A 2 10.81 -7.78 11.75
CA CYS A 2 11.46 -6.52 12.14
C CYS A 2 11.48 -6.26 13.66
N GLY A 3 11.22 -7.25 14.50
CA GLY A 3 11.14 -7.09 15.96
C GLY A 3 9.83 -6.45 16.46
N SER A 4 9.01 -5.87 15.59
CA SER A 4 7.72 -5.28 15.91
C SER A 4 6.58 -6.21 15.44
N MET A 5 5.60 -6.45 16.33
CA MET A 5 4.42 -7.27 15.99
C MET A 5 3.55 -6.62 14.90
N VAL A 6 3.50 -5.30 14.85
CA VAL A 6 2.68 -4.53 13.91
C VAL A 6 3.53 -3.39 13.36
N PHE A 7 4.53 -3.73 12.54
CA PHE A 7 5.35 -2.74 11.85
C PHE A 7 4.48 -1.90 10.88
N PRO A 8 4.67 -0.58 10.82
CA PRO A 8 5.61 0.27 11.57
C PRO A 8 5.02 0.91 12.84
N SER A 9 4.04 0.29 13.47
CA SER A 9 3.38 0.84 14.67
C SER A 9 4.11 0.46 15.95
N LYS A 10 4.43 1.44 16.79
CA LYS A 10 5.03 1.23 18.12
C LYS A 10 4.08 0.59 19.14
N LEU A 11 2.79 0.43 18.81
CA LEU A 11 1.75 0.00 19.74
C LEU A 11 2.00 -1.37 20.39
N PHE A 12 2.86 -2.20 19.83
CA PHE A 12 3.18 -3.55 20.34
C PHE A 12 4.68 -3.85 20.33
N ASN A 13 5.53 -2.81 20.41
CA ASN A 13 6.98 -2.96 20.45
C ASN A 13 7.47 -3.36 21.87
N SER A 14 6.87 -4.42 22.44
CA SER A 14 7.21 -4.92 23.78
C SER A 14 8.32 -5.98 23.79
N LEU A 15 8.74 -6.43 22.61
CA LEU A 15 9.75 -7.47 22.47
C LEU A 15 11.09 -6.82 22.13
N ASN A 16 11.93 -6.56 23.14
CA ASN A 16 13.33 -6.20 22.92
C ASN A 16 14.10 -7.39 22.33
N MET A 17 14.19 -7.42 21.01
CA MET A 17 14.97 -8.43 20.31
C MET A 17 16.28 -7.80 19.79
N ASP A 18 17.36 -8.57 19.78
CA ASP A 18 18.69 -8.10 19.33
C ASP A 18 18.72 -7.58 17.88
N TYR A 19 17.67 -7.90 17.10
CA TYR A 19 17.48 -7.49 15.70
C TYR A 19 16.35 -6.49 15.50
N SER A 20 15.88 -5.83 16.55
CA SER A 20 14.85 -4.78 16.42
C SER A 20 15.40 -3.58 15.65
N ILE A 21 14.56 -3.00 14.80
CA ILE A 21 14.90 -1.76 14.10
C ILE A 21 14.98 -0.65 15.13
N PRO A 22 16.00 0.24 15.06
CA PRO A 22 16.06 1.40 15.94
C PRO A 22 14.78 2.24 15.91
N ASP A 23 14.32 2.69 17.07
CA ASP A 23 13.07 3.45 17.23
C ASP A 23 12.99 4.68 16.33
N THR A 24 14.11 5.33 16.06
CA THR A 24 14.22 6.50 15.18
C THR A 24 13.89 6.14 13.73
N ILE A 25 14.33 4.98 13.25
CA ILE A 25 14.06 4.49 11.90
C ILE A 25 12.60 4.03 11.80
N GLU A 26 12.10 3.32 12.82
CA GLU A 26 10.69 2.91 12.86
C GLU A 26 9.75 4.12 12.82
N GLN A 27 10.04 5.17 13.60
CA GLN A 27 9.27 6.41 13.60
C GLN A 27 9.32 7.10 12.23
N PHE A 28 10.49 7.14 11.60
CA PHE A 28 10.65 7.70 10.26
C PHE A 28 9.75 7.00 9.23
N TYR A 29 9.74 5.65 9.21
CA TYR A 29 8.86 4.91 8.31
C TYR A 29 7.37 5.11 8.63
N TYR A 30 7.02 5.15 9.92
CA TYR A 30 5.66 5.42 10.35
C TYR A 30 5.16 6.78 9.84
N ASP A 31 5.97 7.82 10.02
CA ASP A 31 5.64 9.15 9.55
C ASP A 31 5.56 9.21 8.02
N GLN A 32 6.50 8.58 7.32
CA GLN A 32 6.45 8.47 5.85
C GLN A 32 5.16 7.82 5.35
N LEU A 33 4.75 6.71 5.92
CA LEU A 33 3.52 6.02 5.50
C LEU A 33 2.28 6.86 5.74
N LYS A 34 2.30 7.68 6.79
CA LYS A 34 1.20 8.54 7.16
C LYS A 34 0.99 9.66 6.14
N TYR A 35 2.02 10.47 5.87
CA TYR A 35 1.86 11.58 4.91
C TYR A 35 1.86 11.14 3.44
N TYR A 36 2.49 9.99 3.13
CA TYR A 36 2.43 9.40 1.79
C TYR A 36 0.98 9.13 1.33
N GLY A 37 0.10 8.74 2.24
CA GLY A 37 -1.32 8.52 1.93
C GLY A 37 -2.06 9.78 1.46
N TYR A 38 -1.54 10.97 1.75
CA TYR A 38 -2.07 12.25 1.31
C TYR A 38 -1.35 12.83 0.09
N PHE A 39 -0.29 12.19 -0.42
CA PHE A 39 0.59 12.70 -1.49
C PHE A 39 1.14 14.10 -1.19
N ILE A 40 1.68 14.28 0.01
CA ILE A 40 2.34 15.50 0.49
C ILE A 40 3.65 15.13 1.15
N ASP A 41 4.49 16.14 1.39
CA ASP A 41 5.69 16.02 2.21
C ASP A 41 5.38 16.24 3.72
N LEU A 42 6.39 15.97 4.56
CA LEU A 42 6.25 16.12 6.01
C LEU A 42 5.95 17.57 6.44
N ASN A 43 6.54 18.56 5.76
CA ASN A 43 6.36 19.96 6.10
C ASN A 43 4.92 20.40 5.81
N GLN A 44 4.40 20.01 4.65
CA GLN A 44 3.01 20.26 4.29
C GLN A 44 2.05 19.55 5.25
N TYR A 45 2.35 18.27 5.60
CA TYR A 45 1.54 17.53 6.54
C TYR A 45 1.43 18.22 7.90
N ASN A 46 2.55 18.71 8.45
CA ASN A 46 2.59 19.39 9.74
C ASN A 46 1.93 20.80 9.71
N SER A 47 1.82 21.41 8.55
CA SER A 47 1.17 22.73 8.40
C SER A 47 -0.34 22.66 8.19
N MET A 48 -0.90 21.47 7.88
CA MET A 48 -2.33 21.31 7.57
C MET A 48 -3.14 20.93 8.82
N SER A 49 -4.35 21.47 8.91
CA SER A 49 -5.31 21.02 9.92
C SER A 49 -5.86 19.62 9.60
N VAL A 50 -6.45 18.96 10.60
CA VAL A 50 -7.09 17.63 10.40
C VAL A 50 -8.22 17.71 9.37
N GLN A 51 -8.94 18.82 9.32
CA GLN A 51 -10.01 19.05 8.34
C GLN A 51 -9.44 19.16 6.92
N ASP A 52 -8.36 19.91 6.74
CA ASP A 52 -7.71 20.06 5.44
C ASP A 52 -7.11 18.73 4.94
N LEU A 53 -6.51 17.96 5.85
CA LEU A 53 -6.01 16.62 5.54
C LEU A 53 -7.14 15.67 5.09
N PHE A 54 -8.29 15.71 5.78
CA PHE A 54 -9.45 14.91 5.40
C PHE A 54 -10.01 15.33 4.03
N LEU A 55 -10.18 16.64 3.79
CA LEU A 55 -10.64 17.15 2.51
C LEU A 55 -9.66 16.81 1.39
N ARG A 56 -8.35 16.96 1.63
CA ARG A 56 -7.33 16.57 0.68
C ARG A 56 -7.41 15.09 0.35
N TRP A 57 -7.50 14.22 1.36
CA TRP A 57 -7.64 12.78 1.18
C TRP A 57 -8.87 12.43 0.33
N LEU A 58 -10.00 13.09 0.59
CA LEU A 58 -11.23 12.88 -0.15
C LEU A 58 -11.16 13.35 -1.61
N THR A 59 -10.38 14.40 -1.87
CA THR A 59 -10.23 15.03 -3.19
C THR A 59 -9.00 14.58 -3.96
N LEU A 60 -8.28 13.55 -3.49
CA LEU A 60 -7.15 12.99 -4.22
C LEU A 60 -7.54 12.65 -5.67
N PRO A 61 -6.62 12.85 -6.62
CA PRO A 61 -6.93 12.60 -8.02
C PRO A 61 -7.04 11.10 -8.32
N LYS A 62 -7.70 10.78 -9.43
CA LYS A 62 -7.81 9.43 -10.03
C LYS A 62 -8.45 8.41 -9.09
N MET A 63 -7.96 7.17 -9.10
CA MET A 63 -8.52 6.07 -8.31
C MET A 63 -8.47 6.29 -6.80
N ASN A 64 -7.44 7.00 -6.31
CA ASN A 64 -7.32 7.28 -4.87
C ASN A 64 -8.56 8.01 -4.34
N GLY A 65 -8.89 9.16 -4.92
CA GLY A 65 -10.05 9.93 -4.48
C GLY A 65 -11.38 9.23 -4.76
N LEU A 66 -11.47 8.45 -5.85
CA LEU A 66 -12.68 7.67 -6.13
C LEU A 66 -12.95 6.65 -5.01
N PHE A 67 -11.98 5.84 -4.66
CA PHE A 67 -12.15 4.83 -3.61
C PHE A 67 -12.32 5.43 -2.22
N ASN A 68 -11.66 6.55 -1.94
CA ASN A 68 -11.86 7.28 -0.70
C ASN A 68 -13.31 7.78 -0.56
N LYS A 69 -13.89 8.33 -1.62
CA LYS A 69 -15.32 8.74 -1.64
C LYS A 69 -16.26 7.56 -1.50
N ILE A 70 -15.98 6.44 -2.17
CA ILE A 70 -16.78 5.20 -2.04
C ILE A 70 -16.73 4.70 -0.59
N SER A 71 -15.57 4.73 0.08
CA SER A 71 -15.46 4.33 1.49
C SER A 71 -16.38 5.16 2.39
N ILE A 72 -16.36 6.50 2.24
CA ILE A 72 -17.24 7.38 3.03
C ILE A 72 -18.72 7.11 2.70
N LEU A 73 -19.04 6.96 1.42
CA LEU A 73 -20.40 6.64 1.00
C LEU A 73 -20.91 5.35 1.65
N LEU A 74 -20.09 4.30 1.68
CA LEU A 74 -20.43 3.03 2.31
C LEU A 74 -20.57 3.16 3.83
N VAL A 75 -19.70 3.93 4.50
CA VAL A 75 -19.81 4.22 5.93
C VAL A 75 -21.17 4.85 6.27
N LEU A 76 -21.70 5.69 5.38
CA LEU A 76 -22.98 6.37 5.60
C LEU A 76 -24.19 5.50 5.21
N ILE A 77 -24.09 4.74 4.11
CA ILE A 77 -25.24 3.97 3.57
C ILE A 77 -25.43 2.65 4.29
N VAL A 78 -24.36 1.94 4.65
CA VAL A 78 -24.46 0.59 5.24
C VAL A 78 -25.29 0.56 6.53
N PRO A 79 -25.15 1.49 7.51
CA PRO A 79 -26.00 1.48 8.71
C PRO A 79 -27.48 1.61 8.38
N ILE A 80 -27.83 2.44 7.39
CA ILE A 80 -29.21 2.65 6.95
C ILE A 80 -29.77 1.36 6.37
N LEU A 81 -28.98 0.68 5.54
CA LEU A 81 -29.38 -0.59 4.92
C LEU A 81 -29.48 -1.73 5.94
N LEU A 82 -28.53 -1.79 6.89
CA LEU A 82 -28.57 -2.76 7.98
C LEU A 82 -29.85 -2.58 8.80
N TYR A 83 -30.14 -1.35 9.23
CA TYR A 83 -31.33 -1.05 10.01
C TYR A 83 -32.62 -1.46 9.26
N LYS A 84 -32.70 -1.16 7.96
CA LYS A 84 -33.92 -1.38 7.16
C LYS A 84 -34.11 -2.85 6.73
N PHE A 85 -33.04 -3.57 6.40
CA PHE A 85 -33.13 -4.87 5.71
C PHE A 85 -32.57 -6.05 6.50
N GLN A 86 -31.59 -5.82 7.37
CA GLN A 86 -30.83 -6.89 8.03
C GLN A 86 -30.45 -6.50 9.47
N ASN A 87 -31.45 -6.15 10.28
CA ASN A 87 -31.24 -5.70 11.65
C ASN A 87 -30.86 -6.87 12.60
N LYS A 88 -29.71 -7.51 12.33
CA LYS A 88 -29.14 -8.60 13.12
C LYS A 88 -27.88 -8.13 13.82
N LYS A 89 -27.67 -8.57 15.06
CA LYS A 89 -26.51 -8.19 15.88
C LYS A 89 -25.17 -8.53 15.21
N GLU A 90 -25.11 -9.67 14.51
CA GLU A 90 -23.91 -10.14 13.81
C GLU A 90 -23.44 -9.18 12.73
N TYR A 91 -24.37 -8.64 11.92
CA TYR A 91 -24.03 -7.67 10.87
C TYR A 91 -23.61 -6.33 11.44
N TRP A 92 -24.24 -5.88 12.52
CA TRP A 92 -23.84 -4.67 13.23
C TRP A 92 -22.45 -4.83 13.85
N SER A 93 -22.19 -5.97 14.51
CA SER A 93 -20.86 -6.25 15.07
C SER A 93 -19.78 -6.22 13.99
N LEU A 94 -20.03 -6.86 12.84
CA LEU A 94 -19.09 -6.86 11.71
C LEU A 94 -18.86 -5.44 11.16
N TYR A 95 -19.94 -4.66 11.01
CA TYR A 95 -19.84 -3.28 10.56
C TYR A 95 -18.97 -2.44 11.50
N PHE A 96 -19.22 -2.50 12.82
CA PHE A 96 -18.43 -1.76 13.79
C PHE A 96 -16.97 -2.22 13.83
N LEU A 97 -16.70 -3.50 13.73
CA LEU A 97 -15.34 -4.03 13.66
C LEU A 97 -14.58 -3.49 12.45
N MET A 98 -15.21 -3.51 11.28
CA MET A 98 -14.61 -2.97 10.06
C MET A 98 -14.51 -1.45 10.08
N LEU A 99 -15.41 -0.75 10.76
CA LEU A 99 -15.32 0.70 10.98
C LEU A 99 -14.13 1.06 11.87
N ILE A 100 -13.91 0.31 12.95
CA ILE A 100 -12.71 0.47 13.81
C ILE A 100 -11.44 0.24 12.98
N GLN A 101 -11.42 -0.80 12.14
CA GLN A 101 -10.29 -1.03 11.24
C GLN A 101 -10.06 0.17 10.30
N LEU A 102 -11.11 0.74 9.71
CA LEU A 102 -10.98 1.93 8.86
C LEU A 102 -10.39 3.13 9.62
N ILE A 103 -10.86 3.38 10.83
CA ILE A 103 -10.34 4.47 11.67
C ILE A 103 -8.86 4.27 11.97
N LEU A 104 -8.46 3.05 12.35
CA LEU A 104 -7.06 2.71 12.60
C LEU A 104 -6.20 2.90 11.36
N LEU A 105 -6.66 2.43 10.20
CA LEU A 105 -5.96 2.59 8.92
C LEU A 105 -5.87 4.06 8.52
N PHE A 106 -6.92 4.84 8.72
CA PHE A 106 -6.90 6.28 8.46
C PHE A 106 -5.89 7.01 9.35
N ALA A 107 -5.78 6.62 10.61
CA ALA A 107 -4.83 7.20 11.55
C ALA A 107 -3.36 6.80 11.26
N THR A 108 -3.11 5.62 10.69
CA THR A 108 -1.77 5.08 10.46
C THR A 108 -1.28 5.28 9.03
N SER A 109 -2.07 4.87 8.04
CA SER A 109 -1.70 4.94 6.62
C SER A 109 -2.96 5.05 5.75
N PRO A 110 -3.43 6.27 5.43
CA PRO A 110 -4.70 6.52 4.76
C PRO A 110 -4.65 6.25 3.24
N GLN A 111 -4.04 5.13 2.84
CA GLN A 111 -3.96 4.71 1.45
C GLN A 111 -5.19 3.89 1.05
N TYR A 112 -5.81 4.22 -0.09
CA TYR A 112 -7.05 3.57 -0.57
C TYR A 112 -6.95 2.04 -0.64
N ARG A 113 -5.79 1.49 -0.97
CA ARG A 113 -5.57 0.03 -1.08
C ARG A 113 -5.86 -0.72 0.22
N PHE A 114 -5.67 -0.09 1.36
CA PHE A 114 -5.96 -0.69 2.66
C PHE A 114 -7.46 -0.68 2.99
N PHE A 115 -8.23 0.21 2.35
CA PHE A 115 -9.68 0.28 2.50
C PHE A 115 -10.44 -0.68 1.57
N MET A 116 -9.74 -1.36 0.65
CA MET A 116 -10.38 -2.22 -0.35
C MET A 116 -11.19 -3.36 0.27
N ASN A 117 -10.73 -3.94 1.39
CA ASN A 117 -11.49 -4.99 2.09
C ASN A 117 -12.87 -4.49 2.51
N PHE A 118 -12.94 -3.30 3.11
CA PHE A 118 -14.20 -2.66 3.48
C PHE A 118 -15.06 -2.36 2.25
N ILE A 119 -14.46 -1.78 1.23
CA ILE A 119 -15.17 -1.39 0.00
C ILE A 119 -15.77 -2.61 -0.68
N PHE A 120 -14.98 -3.66 -0.94
CA PHE A 120 -15.47 -4.85 -1.62
C PHE A 120 -16.54 -5.57 -0.80
N PHE A 121 -16.28 -5.79 0.49
CA PHE A 121 -17.23 -6.50 1.33
C PHE A 121 -18.58 -5.79 1.38
N PHE A 122 -18.62 -4.49 1.73
CA PHE A 122 -19.88 -3.77 1.85
C PHE A 122 -20.52 -3.41 0.52
N SER A 123 -19.76 -3.25 -0.56
CA SER A 123 -20.35 -3.11 -1.89
C SER A 123 -21.09 -4.38 -2.31
N LEU A 124 -20.47 -5.55 -2.11
CA LEU A 124 -21.12 -6.85 -2.38
C LEU A 124 -22.33 -7.06 -1.46
N PHE A 125 -22.19 -6.73 -0.17
CA PHE A 125 -23.31 -6.79 0.77
C PHE A 125 -24.49 -5.92 0.30
N CYS A 126 -24.25 -4.66 -0.07
CA CYS A 126 -25.28 -3.79 -0.62
C CYS A 126 -25.94 -4.38 -1.87
N LEU A 127 -25.12 -4.90 -2.80
CA LEU A 127 -25.64 -5.56 -4.01
C LEU A 127 -26.56 -6.74 -3.68
N THR A 128 -26.20 -7.59 -2.72
CA THR A 128 -27.02 -8.75 -2.33
C THR A 128 -28.37 -8.36 -1.74
N LEU A 129 -28.45 -7.20 -1.08
CA LEU A 129 -29.74 -6.69 -0.55
C LEU A 129 -30.70 -6.27 -1.66
N PHE A 130 -30.19 -5.73 -2.76
CA PHE A 130 -31.00 -5.26 -3.89
C PHE A 130 -31.31 -6.37 -4.89
N ILE A 131 -30.44 -7.39 -5.00
CA ILE A 131 -30.57 -8.44 -6.00
C ILE A 131 -31.19 -9.69 -5.37
N LYS A 132 -32.51 -9.72 -5.29
CA LYS A 132 -33.25 -10.89 -4.77
C LYS A 132 -33.40 -12.03 -5.79
N ARG A 133 -33.19 -11.79 -7.09
CA ARG A 133 -33.38 -12.77 -8.18
C ARG A 133 -32.03 -13.30 -8.69
N LYS A 134 -31.98 -14.60 -9.03
CA LYS A 134 -30.75 -15.24 -9.55
C LYS A 134 -30.31 -14.68 -10.91
N LYS A 135 -31.25 -14.35 -11.80
CA LYS A 135 -30.93 -13.84 -13.15
C LYS A 135 -30.00 -12.60 -13.19
N PRO A 136 -30.27 -11.54 -12.39
CA PRO A 136 -29.35 -10.39 -12.36
C PRO A 136 -27.95 -10.75 -11.81
N ILE A 137 -27.85 -11.72 -10.91
CA ILE A 137 -26.54 -12.16 -10.38
C ILE A 137 -25.72 -12.81 -11.50
N TYR A 138 -26.30 -13.70 -12.29
CA TYR A 138 -25.61 -14.32 -13.42
C TYR A 138 -25.21 -13.28 -14.47
N PHE A 139 -26.08 -12.31 -14.76
CA PHE A 139 -25.75 -11.22 -15.67
C PHE A 139 -24.55 -10.38 -15.18
N LEU A 140 -24.52 -10.02 -13.89
CA LEU A 140 -23.40 -9.28 -13.30
C LEU A 140 -22.10 -10.09 -13.30
N LEU A 141 -22.18 -11.40 -13.04
CA LEU A 141 -21.00 -12.28 -13.13
C LEU A 141 -20.47 -12.36 -14.58
N GLN A 142 -21.34 -12.50 -15.56
CA GLN A 142 -20.95 -12.50 -16.97
C GLN A 142 -20.35 -11.15 -17.39
N LEU A 143 -20.95 -10.04 -16.97
CA LEU A 143 -20.43 -8.70 -17.23
C LEU A 143 -19.06 -8.49 -16.58
N SER A 144 -18.89 -8.95 -15.34
CA SER A 144 -17.61 -8.90 -14.62
C SER A 144 -16.53 -9.72 -15.32
N LEU A 145 -16.86 -10.93 -15.75
CA LEU A 145 -15.94 -11.79 -16.52
C LEU A 145 -15.55 -11.12 -17.83
N PHE A 146 -16.52 -10.58 -18.56
CA PHE A 146 -16.26 -9.89 -19.83
C PHE A 146 -15.39 -8.63 -19.62
N ALA A 147 -15.69 -7.82 -18.58
CA ALA A 147 -14.89 -6.65 -18.24
C ALA A 147 -13.45 -7.05 -17.86
N SER A 148 -13.28 -8.14 -17.11
CA SER A 148 -11.95 -8.67 -16.77
C SER A 148 -11.18 -9.11 -17.99
N LEU A 149 -11.82 -9.79 -18.94
CA LEU A 149 -11.20 -10.17 -20.21
C LEU A 149 -10.78 -8.94 -21.02
N ILE A 150 -11.63 -7.90 -21.08
CA ILE A 150 -11.28 -6.64 -21.75
C ILE A 150 -10.01 -6.03 -21.14
N VAL A 151 -9.94 -5.93 -19.80
CA VAL A 151 -8.78 -5.35 -19.12
C VAL A 151 -7.51 -6.18 -19.37
N VAL A 152 -7.64 -7.51 -19.47
CA VAL A 152 -6.50 -8.42 -19.70
C VAL A 152 -6.00 -8.36 -21.15
N PHE A 153 -6.89 -8.28 -22.12
CA PHE A 153 -6.53 -8.38 -23.55
C PHE A 153 -6.35 -7.04 -24.25
N LEU A 154 -6.94 -5.97 -23.73
CA LEU A 154 -6.75 -4.65 -24.32
C LEU A 154 -5.62 -3.89 -23.62
N PRO A 155 -4.76 -3.19 -24.38
CA PRO A 155 -3.74 -2.33 -23.79
C PRO A 155 -4.39 -1.15 -23.06
N VAL A 156 -4.52 -1.28 -21.75
CA VAL A 156 -5.08 -0.23 -20.90
C VAL A 156 -3.95 0.70 -20.46
N ASN A 157 -4.07 1.97 -20.79
CA ASN A 157 -3.12 2.97 -20.31
C ASN A 157 -3.38 3.28 -18.83
N LEU A 158 -2.60 2.62 -17.95
CA LEU A 158 -2.72 2.75 -16.50
C LEU A 158 -2.40 4.16 -15.96
N ASN A 159 -1.75 5.00 -16.77
CA ASN A 159 -1.42 6.39 -16.40
C ASN A 159 -2.65 7.24 -16.10
N ARG A 160 -3.79 6.91 -16.71
CA ARG A 160 -5.06 7.60 -16.45
C ARG A 160 -5.66 7.23 -15.09
N PHE A 161 -5.31 6.07 -14.56
CA PHE A 161 -5.90 5.51 -13.34
C PHE A 161 -4.99 5.64 -12.12
N SER A 162 -3.67 5.63 -12.31
CA SER A 162 -2.69 5.67 -11.21
C SER A 162 -1.80 6.92 -11.30
N ASN A 163 -1.37 7.41 -10.13
CA ASN A 163 -0.35 8.45 -10.02
C ASN A 163 1.06 7.88 -9.82
N TYR A 164 1.20 6.56 -9.73
CA TYR A 164 2.48 5.91 -9.52
C TYR A 164 3.28 5.90 -10.83
N LYS A 165 4.41 6.58 -10.88
CA LYS A 165 5.32 6.61 -12.03
C LYS A 165 5.74 5.20 -12.46
N PHE A 166 5.95 4.32 -11.49
CA PHE A 166 6.28 2.92 -11.72
C PHE A 166 5.27 2.17 -12.61
N MET A 167 3.98 2.38 -12.37
CA MET A 167 2.92 1.78 -13.20
C MET A 167 2.84 2.37 -14.60
N MET A 168 3.46 3.54 -14.81
CA MET A 168 3.47 4.20 -16.12
C MET A 168 4.44 3.54 -17.11
N GLU A 169 5.51 2.94 -16.61
CA GLU A 169 6.58 2.34 -17.42
C GLU A 169 6.29 0.88 -17.79
N ILE A 170 5.53 0.14 -16.96
CA ILE A 170 5.15 -1.26 -17.19
C ILE A 170 3.80 -1.37 -17.93
N SER A 171 3.52 -0.47 -18.85
CA SER A 171 2.18 -0.37 -19.47
C SER A 171 1.89 -1.40 -20.56
N ASN A 172 2.83 -2.23 -20.97
CA ASN A 172 2.66 -3.22 -22.03
C ASN A 172 2.30 -4.58 -21.46
N PHE A 173 1.02 -4.76 -21.14
CA PHE A 173 0.50 -6.08 -20.77
C PHE A 173 0.43 -6.97 -22.03
N SER A 174 1.13 -8.11 -22.00
CA SER A 174 1.01 -9.15 -23.03
C SER A 174 0.06 -10.25 -22.55
N SER A 175 -0.78 -10.77 -23.43
CA SER A 175 -1.70 -11.89 -23.12
C SER A 175 -0.95 -13.15 -22.66
N THR A 176 0.31 -13.30 -23.06
CA THR A 176 1.19 -14.40 -22.61
C THR A 176 1.47 -14.33 -21.11
N ASN A 177 1.35 -13.15 -20.48
CA ASN A 177 1.59 -12.96 -19.03
C ASN A 177 0.51 -13.61 -18.15
N ILE A 178 -0.60 -14.06 -18.73
CA ILE A 178 -1.63 -14.82 -17.99
C ILE A 178 -1.11 -16.19 -17.58
N ILE A 179 -0.29 -16.82 -18.44
CA ILE A 179 0.20 -18.19 -18.26
C ILE A 179 1.66 -18.19 -17.80
N PHE A 180 2.45 -17.29 -18.33
CA PHE A 180 3.89 -17.20 -18.03
C PHE A 180 4.20 -15.84 -17.40
N PRO A 181 5.02 -15.80 -16.31
CA PRO A 181 5.52 -14.54 -15.78
C PRO A 181 6.21 -13.73 -16.88
N HIS A 182 5.98 -12.43 -16.89
CA HIS A 182 6.62 -11.55 -17.86
C HIS A 182 8.14 -11.65 -17.74
N LYS A 183 8.85 -11.85 -18.86
CA LYS A 183 10.32 -11.96 -18.88
C LYS A 183 11.00 -10.68 -18.33
N ASN A 184 10.34 -9.54 -18.47
CA ASN A 184 10.83 -8.23 -18.05
C ASN A 184 10.12 -7.71 -16.77
N THR A 185 9.80 -8.59 -15.84
CA THR A 185 9.34 -8.17 -14.50
C THR A 185 10.46 -7.56 -13.68
N LYS A 186 11.71 -7.85 -14.04
CA LYS A 186 12.90 -7.23 -13.46
C LYS A 186 13.23 -5.94 -14.22
N PHE A 187 13.61 -4.91 -13.46
CA PHE A 187 14.23 -3.75 -14.08
C PHE A 187 15.58 -4.17 -14.63
N ASP A 188 15.82 -3.83 -15.90
CA ASP A 188 17.13 -4.03 -16.54
C ASP A 188 18.08 -2.88 -16.09
N THR A 189 18.28 -2.79 -14.79
CA THR A 189 19.16 -1.81 -14.17
C THR A 189 20.45 -2.51 -13.82
N PRO A 190 21.60 -2.06 -14.35
CA PRO A 190 22.89 -2.61 -13.97
C PRO A 190 23.17 -2.29 -12.49
N PHE A 191 23.74 -3.27 -11.79
CA PHE A 191 24.14 -3.15 -10.40
C PHE A 191 25.66 -3.04 -10.28
N GLU A 192 26.11 -2.24 -9.33
CA GLU A 192 27.51 -2.18 -8.90
C GLU A 192 27.63 -2.75 -7.48
N THR A 193 28.73 -3.47 -7.23
CA THR A 193 29.05 -3.97 -5.89
C THR A 193 29.84 -2.91 -5.14
N ILE A 194 29.30 -2.42 -4.04
CA ILE A 194 29.88 -1.39 -3.20
C ILE A 194 30.39 -2.02 -1.90
N LYS A 195 31.63 -1.66 -1.53
CA LYS A 195 32.18 -2.00 -0.22
C LYS A 195 32.27 -0.74 0.63
N LYS A 196 31.58 -0.75 1.77
CA LYS A 196 31.58 0.36 2.72
C LYS A 196 31.83 -0.17 4.14
N GLY A 197 33.05 0.05 4.65
CA GLY A 197 33.49 -0.59 5.89
C GLY A 197 33.47 -2.10 5.76
N ASN A 198 32.74 -2.76 6.64
CA ASN A 198 32.56 -4.22 6.65
C ASN A 198 31.34 -4.69 5.82
N LEU A 199 30.57 -3.76 5.28
CA LEU A 199 29.39 -4.05 4.47
C LEU A 199 29.75 -4.13 2.99
N ILE A 200 29.39 -5.25 2.35
CA ILE A 200 29.48 -5.43 0.90
C ILE A 200 28.04 -5.61 0.41
N TYR A 201 27.59 -4.77 -0.51
CA TYR A 201 26.23 -4.80 -1.03
C TYR A 201 26.18 -4.40 -2.50
N ASN A 202 25.10 -4.82 -3.18
CA ASN A 202 24.83 -4.45 -4.56
C ASN A 202 23.86 -3.26 -4.59
N SER A 203 24.21 -2.23 -5.37
CA SER A 203 23.38 -1.04 -5.55
C SER A 203 23.07 -0.81 -7.02
N PRO A 204 21.84 -0.41 -7.38
CA PRO A 204 21.54 -0.04 -8.75
C PRO A 204 22.32 1.23 -9.13
N ILE A 205 22.93 1.24 -10.34
CA ILE A 205 23.71 2.38 -10.85
C ILE A 205 22.79 3.56 -11.17
N LYS A 206 21.58 3.28 -11.70
CA LYS A 206 20.55 4.29 -11.94
C LYS A 206 19.45 4.15 -10.91
N ASN A 207 19.20 5.21 -10.20
CA ASN A 207 18.26 5.25 -9.09
C ASN A 207 16.99 6.00 -9.49
N ASP A 208 16.32 5.52 -10.54
CA ASP A 208 15.07 6.10 -11.00
C ASP A 208 13.89 5.80 -10.06
N PHE A 209 14.03 4.79 -9.21
CA PHE A 209 12.99 4.36 -8.29
C PHE A 209 13.56 3.75 -7.00
N PHE A 210 13.01 4.15 -5.87
CA PHE A 210 13.45 3.75 -4.52
C PHE A 210 13.55 2.21 -4.32
N TRP A 211 12.67 1.44 -4.96
CA TRP A 211 12.57 -0.02 -4.84
C TRP A 211 13.33 -0.79 -5.92
N SER A 212 14.10 -0.12 -6.77
CA SER A 212 14.88 -0.77 -7.83
C SER A 212 15.95 -1.74 -7.31
N SER A 213 16.27 -1.67 -6.02
CA SER A 213 17.17 -2.61 -5.34
C SER A 213 16.61 -4.04 -5.24
N GLY A 214 15.30 -4.25 -5.40
CA GLY A 214 14.65 -5.57 -5.26
C GLY A 214 15.09 -6.61 -6.28
N ASP A 215 15.61 -6.19 -7.43
CA ASP A 215 16.03 -7.09 -8.52
C ASP A 215 17.51 -7.47 -8.48
N GLY A 216 18.28 -6.91 -7.54
CA GLY A 216 19.71 -7.18 -7.34
C GLY A 216 19.99 -8.46 -6.56
N ASN A 217 21.20 -8.99 -6.75
CA ASN A 217 21.69 -10.08 -5.91
C ASN A 217 21.85 -9.61 -4.46
N LEU A 218 21.44 -10.44 -3.51
CA LEU A 218 21.52 -10.10 -2.09
C LEU A 218 22.97 -10.10 -1.56
N PRO A 219 23.29 -9.22 -0.63
CA PRO A 219 22.49 -8.11 -0.14
C PRO A 219 22.41 -6.97 -1.16
N SER A 220 21.20 -6.47 -1.41
CA SER A 220 20.98 -5.38 -2.35
C SER A 220 20.28 -4.21 -1.64
N VAL A 221 20.88 -3.03 -1.73
CA VAL A 221 20.39 -1.80 -1.11
C VAL A 221 20.78 -0.62 -1.98
N ASN A 222 19.93 0.37 -2.05
CA ASN A 222 20.23 1.61 -2.71
C ASN A 222 21.32 2.39 -1.94
N LYS A 223 22.39 2.81 -2.63
CA LYS A 223 23.51 3.56 -2.07
C LYS A 223 23.05 4.84 -1.35
N GLU A 224 22.16 5.60 -1.97
CA GLU A 224 21.65 6.84 -1.39
C GLU A 224 20.86 6.59 -0.11
N GLN A 225 20.18 5.44 0.00
CA GLN A 225 19.45 5.06 1.20
C GLN A 225 20.40 4.75 2.36
N ILE A 226 21.52 4.07 2.10
CA ILE A 226 22.55 3.83 3.13
C ILE A 226 23.18 5.15 3.57
N GLU A 227 23.53 6.01 2.62
CA GLU A 227 24.12 7.33 2.93
C GLU A 227 23.15 8.21 3.74
N TYR A 228 21.86 8.16 3.40
CA TYR A 228 20.80 8.83 4.15
C TYR A 228 20.71 8.30 5.59
N PHE A 229 20.70 6.98 5.77
CA PHE A 229 20.63 6.38 7.10
C PHE A 229 21.88 6.66 7.94
N GLU A 230 23.06 6.64 7.35
CA GLU A 230 24.28 7.04 8.07
C GLU A 230 24.21 8.49 8.52
N LYS A 231 23.82 9.39 7.63
CA LYS A 231 23.78 10.83 7.91
C LYS A 231 22.77 11.18 9.01
N TYR A 232 21.58 10.60 8.96
CA TYR A 232 20.48 11.01 9.83
C TYR A 232 20.24 10.09 11.02
N PHE A 233 20.65 8.83 10.94
CA PHE A 233 20.42 7.84 11.99
C PHE A 233 21.71 7.30 12.60
N HIS A 234 22.85 7.80 12.20
CA HIS A 234 24.18 7.44 12.72
C HIS A 234 24.43 5.92 12.71
N ILE A 235 23.97 5.22 11.69
CA ILE A 235 24.21 3.80 11.52
C ILE A 235 25.69 3.59 11.23
N ILE A 236 26.40 2.97 12.18
CA ILE A 236 27.86 2.75 12.07
C ILE A 236 28.11 1.52 11.21
N THR A 237 28.53 1.72 9.97
CA THR A 237 28.92 0.62 9.04
C THR A 237 30.20 -0.11 9.46
N ASN A 238 30.94 0.43 10.44
CA ASN A 238 32.21 -0.12 10.93
C ASN A 238 32.06 -1.06 12.14
N SER A 239 30.88 -1.19 12.72
CA SER A 239 30.66 -2.15 13.82
C SER A 239 30.48 -3.56 13.29
N LEU A 240 31.09 -4.54 13.95
CA LEU A 240 30.97 -5.98 13.66
C LEU A 240 29.52 -6.53 13.70
N ALA A 241 28.54 -5.69 13.99
CA ALA A 241 27.17 -6.06 14.32
C ALA A 241 26.09 -5.40 13.45
N ILE A 242 26.37 -5.08 12.17
CA ILE A 242 25.24 -4.78 11.26
C ILE A 242 24.66 -6.12 10.81
N LYS A 243 23.77 -6.69 11.62
CA LYS A 243 22.80 -7.66 11.15
C LYS A 243 21.77 -6.88 10.34
N ILE A 244 22.01 -6.71 9.04
CA ILE A 244 20.94 -6.29 8.12
C ILE A 244 20.02 -7.50 8.00
N THR A 245 19.00 -7.54 8.82
CA THR A 245 17.86 -8.43 8.60
C THR A 245 17.08 -7.83 7.45
N THR A 246 17.33 -8.33 6.25
CA THR A 246 16.46 -8.09 5.09
C THR A 246 15.11 -8.67 5.42
N CYS A 247 14.12 -7.80 5.70
CA CYS A 247 12.73 -8.19 5.69
C CYS A 247 12.36 -8.44 4.21
N SER A 248 12.31 -9.70 3.80
CA SER A 248 11.70 -10.16 2.54
C SER A 248 10.18 -10.20 2.68
#